data_85637d284f2cacc73502180b1f863552
#
_entry.id   85637d284f2cacc73502180b1f863552
#
_cell.length_a   1.000
_cell.length_b   1.000
_cell.length_c   1.000
_cell.angle_alpha   90.00
_cell.angle_beta   90.00
_cell.angle_gamma   90.00
#
_symmetry.space_group_name_H-M   'P 1'
#
loop_
_entity.id
_entity.type
_entity.pdbx_description
1 polymer ?
#
loop_
_entity_poly.entity_id
_entity_poly.type
_entity_poly.pdbx_seq_one_letter_code
_entity_poly.pdbx_strand_id
1 'polypeptide(L)'
;FHLSGDPTAHAELNAVRDLAARLGSAALRECVIYASGQPCPMCLSALYLTGVREVFFANSNQDGEPFQLSTAAIYQQLQQPLAQQTLPIHHRPQPEGTELYQRWAERQS
;
A
#
# COMPACT_ATOMS: atom_id res chain seq x y z
N PHE A 1 5.63 15.34 -7.95
CA PHE A 1 5.99 14.07 -8.56
C PHE A 1 4.78 13.27 -9.04
N HIS A 2 3.63 13.77 -8.87
CA HIS A 2 2.46 13.28 -9.59
C HIS A 2 1.65 14.50 -10.05
N LEU A 3 1.06 14.38 -11.22
CA LEU A 3 0.47 15.51 -11.92
C LEU A 3 -1.04 15.63 -11.70
N SER A 4 -1.66 14.66 -11.05
CA SER A 4 -3.12 14.58 -10.92
C SER A 4 -3.67 15.43 -9.78
N GLY A 5 -2.84 15.88 -8.86
CA GLY A 5 -3.31 16.53 -7.64
C GLY A 5 -3.89 15.58 -6.60
N ASP A 6 -4.01 14.30 -6.91
CA ASP A 6 -4.46 13.28 -5.99
C ASP A 6 -3.25 12.74 -5.21
N PRO A 7 -3.17 12.90 -3.87
CA PRO A 7 -2.02 12.46 -3.12
C PRO A 7 -1.82 10.94 -3.12
N THR A 8 -2.82 10.16 -3.54
CA THR A 8 -2.69 8.71 -3.65
C THR A 8 -2.28 8.25 -5.04
N ALA A 9 -2.16 9.16 -6.02
CA ALA A 9 -1.87 8.81 -7.41
C ALA A 9 -0.37 8.68 -7.65
N HIS A 10 0.27 7.74 -6.95
CA HIS A 10 1.68 7.41 -7.16
C HIS A 10 1.83 6.48 -8.37
N ALA A 11 2.99 6.55 -9.03
CA ALA A 11 3.24 5.79 -10.24
C ALA A 11 3.08 4.27 -10.02
N GLU A 12 3.60 3.74 -8.92
CA GLU A 12 3.52 2.32 -8.61
C GLU A 12 2.07 1.88 -8.39
N LEU A 13 1.30 2.68 -7.66
CA LEU A 13 -0.10 2.38 -7.38
C LEU A 13 -0.93 2.44 -8.65
N ASN A 14 -0.69 3.45 -9.50
CA ASN A 14 -1.39 3.58 -10.77
C ASN A 14 -1.08 2.41 -11.70
N ALA A 15 0.17 1.95 -11.74
CA ALA A 15 0.56 0.79 -12.54
C ALA A 15 -0.17 -0.47 -12.07
N VAL A 16 -0.27 -0.69 -10.77
CA VAL A 16 -0.97 -1.84 -10.20
C VAL A 16 -2.46 -1.79 -10.56
N ARG A 17 -3.08 -0.63 -10.41
CA ARG A 17 -4.50 -0.44 -10.76
C ARG A 17 -4.77 -0.72 -12.23
N ASP A 18 -3.91 -0.21 -13.10
CA ASP A 18 -4.04 -0.39 -14.53
C ASP A 18 -3.91 -1.86 -14.95
N LEU A 19 -2.89 -2.54 -14.43
CA LEU A 19 -2.70 -3.96 -14.72
C LEU A 19 -3.86 -4.81 -14.21
N ALA A 20 -4.33 -4.54 -12.99
CA ALA A 20 -5.45 -5.28 -12.42
C ALA A 20 -6.72 -5.10 -13.24
N ALA A 21 -6.96 -3.87 -13.73
CA ALA A 21 -8.13 -3.57 -14.54
C ALA A 21 -8.08 -4.26 -15.90
N ARG A 22 -6.89 -4.36 -16.51
CA ARG A 22 -6.75 -4.91 -17.86
C ARG A 22 -6.58 -6.43 -17.88
N LEU A 23 -5.82 -6.98 -16.93
CA LEU A 23 -5.40 -8.39 -16.98
C LEU A 23 -5.92 -9.22 -15.82
N GLY A 24 -6.56 -8.57 -14.85
CA GLY A 24 -7.02 -9.24 -13.63
C GLY A 24 -5.93 -9.31 -12.57
N SER A 25 -6.34 -9.53 -11.33
CA SER A 25 -5.43 -9.53 -10.18
C SER A 25 -4.44 -10.70 -10.20
N ALA A 26 -4.80 -11.82 -10.83
CA ALA A 26 -3.90 -12.98 -10.89
C ALA A 26 -2.61 -12.67 -11.65
N ALA A 27 -2.66 -11.80 -12.67
CA ALA A 27 -1.49 -11.43 -13.45
C ALA A 27 -0.44 -10.69 -12.62
N LEU A 28 -0.85 -10.00 -11.56
CA LEU A 28 0.07 -9.25 -10.69
C LEU A 28 1.04 -10.16 -9.94
N ARG A 29 0.67 -11.40 -9.68
CA ARG A 29 1.53 -12.37 -8.98
C ARG A 29 2.76 -12.76 -9.76
N GLU A 30 2.75 -12.56 -11.06
CA GLU A 30 3.89 -12.86 -11.93
C GLU A 30 4.67 -11.59 -12.31
N CYS A 31 4.20 -10.43 -11.88
CA CYS A 31 4.82 -9.16 -12.23
C CYS A 31 6.03 -8.85 -11.37
N VAL A 32 7.00 -8.22 -12.00
CA VAL A 32 8.16 -7.61 -11.35
C VAL A 32 8.04 -6.11 -11.54
N ILE A 33 8.21 -5.35 -10.47
CA ILE A 33 8.08 -3.89 -10.48
C ILE A 33 9.47 -3.26 -10.40
N TYR A 34 9.72 -2.31 -11.30
CA TYR A 34 10.93 -1.49 -11.25
C TYR A 34 10.52 -0.05 -10.96
N ALA A 35 11.01 0.51 -9.87
CA ALA A 35 10.69 1.86 -9.44
C ALA A 35 11.96 2.72 -9.37
N SER A 36 11.84 4.01 -9.64
CA SER A 36 12.97 4.93 -9.51
C SER A 36 13.30 5.20 -8.04
N GLY A 37 12.29 5.23 -7.18
CA GLY A 37 12.46 5.44 -5.75
C GLY A 37 11.88 4.31 -4.92
N GLN A 38 12.32 4.24 -3.68
CA GLN A 38 11.80 3.26 -2.72
C GLN A 38 10.28 3.49 -2.57
N PRO A 39 9.45 2.44 -2.71
CA PRO A 39 8.00 2.61 -2.57
C PRO A 39 7.63 3.22 -1.23
N CYS A 40 6.69 4.18 -1.24
CA CYS A 40 6.13 4.69 0.00
C CYS A 40 5.29 3.59 0.67
N PRO A 41 4.95 3.74 1.96
CA PRO A 41 4.16 2.71 2.65
C PRO A 41 2.83 2.38 1.98
N MET A 42 2.16 3.35 1.36
CA MET A 42 0.92 3.12 0.64
C MET A 42 1.14 2.19 -0.56
N CYS A 43 2.14 2.49 -1.38
CA CYS A 43 2.46 1.69 -2.55
C CYS A 43 2.99 0.31 -2.15
N LEU A 44 3.83 0.24 -1.13
CA LEU A 44 4.36 -1.04 -0.64
C LEU A 44 3.23 -1.93 -0.14
N SER A 45 2.27 -1.37 0.61
CA SER A 45 1.12 -2.13 1.08
C SER A 45 0.30 -2.67 -0.08
N ALA A 46 0.08 -1.85 -1.12
CA ALA A 46 -0.62 -2.29 -2.33
C ALA A 46 0.13 -3.43 -3.03
N LEU A 47 1.46 -3.37 -3.08
CA LEU A 47 2.27 -4.42 -3.68
C LEU A 47 2.17 -5.74 -2.92
N TYR A 48 2.16 -5.68 -1.58
CA TYR A 48 1.93 -6.88 -0.76
C TYR A 48 0.53 -7.44 -0.96
N LEU A 49 -0.48 -6.58 -0.96
CA LEU A 49 -1.88 -7.02 -1.10
C LEU A 49 -2.15 -7.69 -2.45
N THR A 50 -1.48 -7.23 -3.50
CA THR A 50 -1.66 -7.77 -4.85
C THR A 50 -0.74 -8.95 -5.15
N GLY A 51 0.26 -9.19 -4.28
CA GLY A 51 1.13 -10.34 -4.40
C GLY A 51 2.13 -10.28 -5.54
N VAL A 52 2.59 -9.07 -5.92
CA VAL A 52 3.62 -8.96 -6.95
C VAL A 52 4.85 -9.78 -6.56
N ARG A 53 5.54 -10.31 -7.57
CA ARG A 53 6.60 -11.29 -7.37
C ARG A 53 7.86 -10.67 -6.78
N GLU A 54 8.30 -9.51 -7.30
CA GLU A 54 9.51 -8.82 -6.87
C GLU A 54 9.41 -7.34 -7.14
N VAL A 55 10.13 -6.55 -6.36
CA VAL A 55 10.23 -5.10 -6.55
C VAL A 55 11.70 -4.70 -6.51
N PHE A 56 12.12 -3.91 -7.49
CA PHE A 56 13.45 -3.31 -7.52
C PHE A 56 13.30 -1.79 -7.51
N PHE A 57 14.13 -1.10 -6.76
CA PHE A 57 14.12 0.36 -6.78
C PHE A 57 15.56 0.89 -6.81
N ALA A 58 15.75 2.06 -7.44
CA ALA A 58 17.09 2.65 -7.62
C ALA A 58 17.51 3.53 -6.45
N ASN A 59 16.59 4.35 -5.94
CA ASN A 59 16.88 5.33 -4.89
C ASN A 59 16.13 4.99 -3.62
N SER A 60 16.86 4.90 -2.50
CA SER A 60 16.28 4.64 -1.19
C SER A 60 15.64 5.90 -0.60
N ASN A 61 14.91 5.74 0.52
CA ASN A 61 14.43 6.88 1.30
C ASN A 61 15.58 7.76 1.76
N GLN A 62 16.71 7.17 2.12
CA GLN A 62 17.89 7.92 2.52
C GLN A 62 18.40 8.80 1.36
N ASP A 63 18.39 8.28 0.14
CA ASP A 63 18.76 9.04 -1.06
C ASP A 63 17.78 10.20 -1.32
N GLY A 64 16.52 10.02 -0.96
CA GLY A 64 15.48 11.02 -1.15
C GLY A 64 15.42 12.11 -0.09
N GLU A 65 16.06 11.90 1.07
CA GLU A 65 16.00 12.85 2.19
C GLU A 65 16.37 14.29 1.82
N PRO A 66 17.50 14.54 1.09
CA PRO A 66 17.87 15.91 0.75
C PRO A 66 16.86 16.61 -0.17
N PHE A 67 16.01 15.86 -0.84
CA PHE A 67 15.03 16.38 -1.80
C PHE A 67 13.60 16.37 -1.25
N GLN A 68 13.44 16.04 0.03
CA GLN A 68 12.13 15.93 0.69
C GLN A 68 11.22 14.88 0.04
N LEU A 69 11.82 13.79 -0.45
CA LEU A 69 11.11 12.69 -1.09
C LEU A 69 11.05 11.42 -0.24
N SER A 70 11.52 11.50 1.01
CA SER A 70 11.57 10.34 1.89
C SER A 70 10.22 10.10 2.58
N THR A 71 9.85 8.83 2.74
CA THR A 71 8.69 8.41 3.54
C THR A 71 9.11 7.62 4.79
N ALA A 72 10.37 7.77 5.19
CA ALA A 72 10.93 7.02 6.32
C ALA A 72 10.16 7.23 7.62
N ALA A 73 9.64 8.44 7.86
CA ALA A 73 8.88 8.74 9.07
C ALA A 73 7.60 7.89 9.15
N ILE A 74 6.94 7.66 8.02
CA ILE A 74 5.75 6.81 7.97
C ILE A 74 6.11 5.36 8.24
N TYR A 75 7.21 4.87 7.66
CA TYR A 75 7.71 3.53 7.94
C TYR A 75 7.96 3.33 9.43
N GLN A 76 8.53 4.32 10.09
CA GLN A 76 8.78 4.25 11.54
C GLN A 76 7.47 4.15 12.33
N GLN A 77 6.44 4.90 11.92
CA GLN A 77 5.13 4.81 12.56
C GLN A 77 4.52 3.42 12.40
N LEU A 78 4.62 2.84 11.21
CA LEU A 78 4.04 1.53 10.95
C LEU A 78 4.70 0.39 11.73
N GLN A 79 5.93 0.61 12.23
CA GLN A 79 6.61 -0.34 13.10
C GLN A 79 6.08 -0.32 14.53
N GLN A 80 5.29 0.68 14.88
CA GLN A 80 4.73 0.82 16.23
C GLN A 80 3.35 0.17 16.30
N PRO A 81 2.95 -0.35 17.48
CA PRO A 81 1.57 -0.74 17.71
C PRO A 81 0.62 0.43 17.40
N LEU A 82 -0.59 0.13 16.95
CA LEU A 82 -1.54 1.18 16.56
C LEU A 82 -1.76 2.21 17.67
N ALA A 83 -1.81 1.77 18.93
CA ALA A 83 -2.03 2.67 20.06
C ALA A 83 -0.89 3.65 20.29
N GLN A 84 0.30 3.37 19.76
CA GLN A 84 1.49 4.20 19.95
C GLN A 84 1.84 5.05 18.73
N GLN A 85 1.08 4.92 17.65
CA GLN A 85 1.29 5.75 16.48
C GLN A 85 0.78 7.16 16.72
N THR A 86 1.38 8.14 16.01
CA THR A 86 1.00 9.55 16.20
C THR A 86 -0.38 9.88 15.69
N LEU A 87 -0.87 9.14 14.69
CA LEU A 87 -2.25 9.28 14.22
C LEU A 87 -3.19 8.59 15.20
N PRO A 88 -4.16 9.32 15.79
CA PRO A 88 -5.12 8.67 16.69
C PRO A 88 -5.96 7.65 15.92
N ILE A 89 -5.91 6.40 16.37
CA ILE A 89 -6.65 5.30 15.77
C ILE A 89 -7.35 4.56 16.91
N HIS A 90 -8.66 4.40 16.80
CA HIS A 90 -9.46 3.85 17.88
C HIS A 90 -10.24 2.64 17.41
N HIS A 91 -10.11 1.55 18.16
CA HIS A 91 -10.95 0.37 17.95
C HIS A 91 -12.26 0.61 18.69
N ARG A 92 -13.36 0.69 17.95
CA ARG A 92 -14.70 0.87 18.51
C ARG A 92 -15.59 -0.27 18.05
N PRO A 93 -15.64 -1.37 18.82
CA PRO A 93 -16.45 -2.52 18.44
C PRO A 93 -17.91 -2.13 18.29
N GLN A 94 -18.57 -2.73 17.29
CA GLN A 94 -19.99 -2.58 17.05
C GLN A 94 -20.66 -3.94 17.23
N PRO A 95 -21.89 -4.00 17.75
CA PRO A 95 -22.56 -5.28 17.97
C PRO A 95 -22.68 -6.12 16.70
N GLU A 96 -22.85 -5.48 15.53
CA GLU A 96 -23.04 -6.16 14.25
C GLU A 96 -21.74 -6.37 13.46
N GLY A 97 -20.59 -5.93 14.01
CA GLY A 97 -19.33 -5.94 13.24
C GLY A 97 -18.89 -7.31 12.78
N THR A 98 -18.87 -8.28 13.71
CA THR A 98 -18.47 -9.64 13.39
C THR A 98 -19.54 -10.36 12.56
N GLU A 99 -20.79 -9.98 12.70
CA GLU A 99 -21.88 -10.54 11.92
C GLU A 99 -21.71 -10.26 10.43
N LEU A 100 -21.23 -9.08 10.06
CA LEU A 100 -20.93 -8.77 8.67
C LEU A 100 -19.89 -9.71 8.09
N TYR A 101 -18.83 -10.00 8.84
CA TYR A 101 -17.79 -10.93 8.39
C TYR A 101 -18.34 -12.35 8.23
N GLN A 102 -19.19 -12.77 9.15
CA GLN A 102 -19.83 -14.08 9.08
C GLN A 102 -20.69 -14.20 7.84
N ARG A 103 -21.50 -13.18 7.54
CA ARG A 103 -22.33 -13.16 6.33
C ARG A 103 -21.51 -13.21 5.07
N TRP A 104 -20.40 -12.46 5.04
CA TRP A 104 -19.50 -12.48 3.91
C TRP A 104 -18.89 -13.87 3.70
N ALA A 105 -18.43 -14.49 4.78
CA ALA A 105 -17.82 -15.82 4.72
C ALA A 105 -18.81 -16.87 4.21
N GLU A 106 -20.08 -16.78 4.63
CA GLU A 106 -21.14 -17.68 4.16
C GLU A 106 -21.36 -17.59 2.66
N ARG A 107 -21.22 -16.37 2.09
CA ARG A 107 -21.36 -16.18 0.64
C ARG A 107 -20.20 -16.76 -0.15
N GLN A 108 -19.04 -16.95 0.48
CA GLN A 108 -17.86 -17.48 -0.18
C GLN A 108 -17.78 -19.00 -0.14
N SER A 109 -18.57 -19.65 0.69
CA SER A 109 -18.56 -21.10 0.84
C SER A 109 -19.49 -21.84 -0.13
#